data_1717edad7592b3db05f35037f9fc327d
#
_entry.id   1717edad7592b3db05f35037f9fc327d
#
_cell.length_a   1.000
_cell.length_b   1.000
_cell.length_c   1.000
_cell.angle_alpha   90.00
_cell.angle_beta   90.00
_cell.angle_gamma   90.00
#
_symmetry.space_group_name_H-M   'P 1'
#
loop_
_entity.id
_entity.type
_entity.pdbx_description
1 polymer ?
#
loop_
_entity_poly.entity_id
_entity_poly.type
_entity_poly.pdbx_seq_one_letter_code
_entity_poly.pdbx_strand_id
1 'polypeptide(L)'
;MRIYLIAALILLPFASHAKGGYKPEWKSLSRHVPVPEWMRDAKFGIYCHWGVYTVPAYGNEQYYYYMHRDSASADFLMGGHRRHEAVWGPLDKFGYHDFIPMFKGERFDADEWAELFQESGARFAGTVAEHHDGFSMWDSRHTPFCAAKMGPKRDIIGSLANAVRSRGMKFFASLHHENNYTYVKVKPGWAAYNPKYAKLYGCLMDHDEWLGMWLDKCNEVVDKYCPDIIYFDAWMDLIPEKLKLDFLSHYFNKADSLGREVIVTYKYEDFPRNICMLDHEMANPDKIDPEPWLCDYTISAGYHRSWGYVKGMQLSTHKDIIHKLIEVVSNNGQLLLNLSPRSDGTFPQDQKDVVANVGVWLWSYGESIYGTRPYVTSKEVARGKTADAKADGYNVYYTKKGKTVYAIFTDYPGRENPVLLAQLTPANVAEACGMKGRPRIKAATLLSVKRNYTCDTTFGDDGLVLTLPRNARLPSDVAQVVRFDFE
;
A
#
# COMPACT_ATOMS: atom_id res chain seq x y z
N MET A 1 42.52 20.03 -22.56
CA MET A 1 41.60 20.98 -21.88
C MET A 1 40.70 20.15 -20.97
N ARG A 2 41.00 20.10 -19.68
CA ARG A 2 40.25 19.30 -18.69
C ARG A 2 39.05 20.12 -18.18
N ILE A 3 37.85 19.67 -18.48
CA ILE A 3 36.62 20.28 -17.96
C ILE A 3 36.35 19.69 -16.55
N TYR A 4 36.48 20.52 -15.54
CA TYR A 4 36.06 20.19 -14.17
C TYR A 4 34.57 20.42 -14.06
N LEU A 5 33.79 19.32 -13.90
CA LEU A 5 32.37 19.40 -13.45
C LEU A 5 32.37 19.73 -11.95
N ILE A 6 31.96 20.94 -11.63
CA ILE A 6 31.63 21.30 -10.24
C ILE A 6 30.22 20.79 -9.94
N ALA A 7 30.13 19.73 -9.15
CA ALA A 7 28.87 19.29 -8.58
C ALA A 7 28.47 20.28 -7.48
N ALA A 8 27.46 21.08 -7.73
CA ALA A 8 26.83 21.92 -6.71
C ALA A 8 26.03 21.00 -5.76
N LEU A 9 26.55 20.80 -4.55
CA LEU A 9 25.79 20.21 -3.44
C LEU A 9 24.69 21.19 -3.06
N ILE A 10 23.45 20.91 -3.45
CA ILE A 10 22.27 21.61 -2.92
C ILE A 10 22.05 21.06 -1.49
N LEU A 11 22.48 21.82 -0.50
CA LEU A 11 22.10 21.61 0.88
C LEU A 11 20.61 21.95 1.02
N LEU A 12 19.78 20.92 0.97
CA LEU A 12 18.38 21.03 1.39
C LEU A 12 18.36 21.36 2.91
N PRO A 13 17.50 22.27 3.35
CA PRO A 13 17.40 22.58 4.78
C PRO A 13 16.92 21.34 5.52
N PHE A 14 17.74 20.81 6.41
CA PHE A 14 17.33 19.81 7.38
C PHE A 14 16.15 20.37 8.16
N ALA A 15 15.02 19.70 8.12
CA ALA A 15 13.90 19.96 9.00
C ALA A 15 14.43 19.99 10.44
N SER A 16 14.11 21.06 11.18
CA SER A 16 14.57 21.24 12.55
C SER A 16 14.03 20.11 13.42
N HIS A 17 14.89 19.17 13.78
CA HIS A 17 14.58 18.14 14.75
C HIS A 17 14.12 18.82 16.06
N ALA A 18 13.00 18.38 16.61
CA ALA A 18 12.43 18.94 17.81
C ALA A 18 13.45 18.82 18.96
N LYS A 19 13.94 19.94 19.47
CA LYS A 19 14.79 19.96 20.67
C LYS A 19 14.01 19.40 21.86
N GLY A 20 14.33 18.17 22.27
CA GLY A 20 13.70 17.42 23.36
C GLY A 20 12.75 16.34 22.85
N GLY A 21 13.14 15.07 22.90
CA GLY A 21 12.45 13.89 22.36
C GLY A 21 10.93 13.82 22.58
N TYR A 22 10.29 12.89 21.92
CA TYR A 22 8.86 12.62 22.09
C TYR A 22 8.59 11.93 23.42
N LYS A 23 7.63 12.45 24.18
CA LYS A 23 7.09 11.81 25.39
C LYS A 23 5.86 11.00 25.04
N PRO A 24 5.50 9.97 25.82
CA PRO A 24 4.30 9.15 25.58
C PRO A 24 3.01 9.89 25.98
N GLU A 25 2.75 11.00 25.33
CA GLU A 25 1.62 11.90 25.52
C GLU A 25 1.16 12.43 24.17
N TRP A 26 -0.12 12.43 23.87
CA TRP A 26 -0.67 12.92 22.59
C TRP A 26 -0.17 14.32 22.23
N LYS A 27 -0.11 15.24 23.22
CA LYS A 27 0.41 16.59 23.04
C LYS A 27 1.87 16.62 22.56
N SER A 28 2.71 15.71 23.05
CA SER A 28 4.10 15.61 22.62
C SER A 28 4.20 14.98 21.23
N LEU A 29 3.44 13.93 20.99
CA LEU A 29 3.42 13.17 19.73
C LEU A 29 2.83 13.99 18.58
N SER A 30 1.90 14.93 18.84
CA SER A 30 1.32 15.79 17.80
C SER A 30 2.31 16.77 17.13
N ARG A 31 3.57 16.80 17.58
CA ARG A 31 4.66 17.49 16.88
C ARG A 31 5.22 16.68 15.71
N HIS A 32 4.90 15.40 15.65
CA HIS A 32 5.27 14.53 14.55
C HIS A 32 4.51 14.92 13.28
N VAL A 33 5.16 14.82 12.12
CA VAL A 33 4.53 15.03 10.81
C VAL A 33 3.89 13.72 10.35
N PRO A 34 2.55 13.60 10.38
CA PRO A 34 1.88 12.33 10.12
C PRO A 34 2.14 11.77 8.73
N VAL A 35 2.27 12.64 7.73
CA VAL A 35 2.55 12.26 6.33
C VAL A 35 3.60 13.19 5.75
N PRO A 36 4.89 12.84 5.83
CA PRO A 36 5.97 13.64 5.28
C PRO A 36 5.91 13.74 3.75
N GLU A 37 6.60 14.72 3.19
CA GLU A 37 6.51 15.07 1.76
C GLU A 37 6.93 13.89 0.86
N TRP A 38 7.93 13.10 1.28
CA TRP A 38 8.33 11.92 0.51
C TRP A 38 7.19 10.90 0.31
N MET A 39 6.30 10.72 1.30
CA MET A 39 5.15 9.83 1.18
C MET A 39 4.06 10.44 0.29
N ARG A 40 3.83 11.75 0.43
CA ARG A 40 2.89 12.48 -0.45
C ARG A 40 3.30 12.42 -1.91
N ASP A 41 4.60 12.25 -2.19
CA ASP A 41 5.17 12.12 -3.54
C ASP A 41 5.22 10.67 -4.05
N ALA A 42 5.34 9.70 -3.14
CA ALA A 42 5.54 8.29 -3.46
C ALA A 42 4.36 7.65 -4.21
N LYS A 43 3.13 7.89 -3.80
CA LYS A 43 1.86 7.50 -4.45
C LYS A 43 1.59 6.01 -4.60
N PHE A 44 2.60 5.16 -4.80
CA PHE A 44 2.45 3.73 -5.06
C PHE A 44 3.47 2.92 -4.28
N GLY A 45 2.99 1.91 -3.58
CA GLY A 45 3.80 0.93 -2.87
C GLY A 45 3.30 -0.48 -3.05
N ILE A 46 4.15 -1.45 -2.72
CA ILE A 46 3.83 -2.89 -2.77
C ILE A 46 4.20 -3.53 -1.44
N TYR A 47 3.33 -4.41 -0.94
CA TYR A 47 3.66 -5.27 0.17
C TYR A 47 3.13 -6.69 -0.06
N CYS A 48 3.45 -7.61 0.83
CA CYS A 48 3.09 -9.01 0.67
C CYS A 48 2.47 -9.58 1.93
N HIS A 49 1.34 -10.28 1.78
CA HIS A 49 0.89 -11.22 2.79
C HIS A 49 1.58 -12.57 2.56
N TRP A 50 2.62 -12.82 3.34
CA TRP A 50 3.40 -14.05 3.28
C TRP A 50 3.72 -14.56 4.67
N GLY A 51 3.37 -15.80 4.95
CA GLY A 51 3.51 -16.42 6.26
C GLY A 51 3.08 -17.88 6.25
N VAL A 52 2.97 -18.47 7.42
CA VAL A 52 2.62 -19.90 7.62
C VAL A 52 1.28 -20.26 6.96
N TYR A 53 0.33 -19.33 6.93
CA TYR A 53 -0.97 -19.49 6.28
C TYR A 53 -0.91 -19.76 4.76
N THR A 54 0.24 -19.51 4.12
CA THR A 54 0.44 -19.85 2.69
C THR A 54 0.76 -21.33 2.45
N VAL A 55 1.00 -22.12 3.49
CA VAL A 55 1.24 -23.57 3.37
C VAL A 55 -0.02 -24.31 2.98
N PRO A 56 -1.18 -24.18 3.69
CA PRO A 56 -2.42 -24.81 3.25
C PRO A 56 -2.93 -24.25 1.93
N ALA A 57 -2.62 -22.99 1.60
CA ALA A 57 -2.99 -22.30 0.36
C ALA A 57 -4.48 -22.48 -0.01
N TYR A 58 -5.37 -22.30 0.99
CA TYR A 58 -6.80 -22.56 0.87
C TYR A 58 -7.61 -21.49 1.63
N GLY A 59 -8.74 -21.07 1.04
CA GLY A 59 -9.59 -20.04 1.62
C GLY A 59 -8.99 -18.65 1.45
N ASN A 60 -8.30 -18.22 2.48
CA ASN A 60 -7.53 -16.97 2.50
C ASN A 60 -6.46 -17.03 3.60
N GLU A 61 -5.79 -15.89 3.88
CA GLU A 61 -4.78 -15.71 4.94
C GLU A 61 -5.32 -15.99 6.34
N GLN A 62 -6.63 -15.92 6.52
CA GLN A 62 -7.31 -16.22 7.79
C GLN A 62 -7.53 -17.72 8.00
N TYR A 63 -6.83 -18.61 7.27
CA TYR A 63 -6.94 -20.07 7.44
C TYR A 63 -6.77 -20.49 8.89
N TYR A 64 -5.85 -19.86 9.63
CA TYR A 64 -5.64 -20.06 11.06
C TYR A 64 -6.94 -19.89 11.87
N TYR A 65 -7.75 -18.89 11.56
CA TYR A 65 -9.03 -18.63 12.19
C TYR A 65 -10.07 -19.68 11.82
N TYR A 66 -10.21 -19.96 10.52
CA TYR A 66 -11.29 -20.84 10.03
C TYR A 66 -11.09 -22.31 10.37
N MET A 67 -9.85 -22.80 10.45
CA MET A 67 -9.57 -24.16 10.88
C MET A 67 -10.01 -24.43 12.32
N HIS A 68 -10.10 -23.41 13.17
CA HIS A 68 -10.49 -23.51 14.58
C HIS A 68 -11.97 -23.20 14.86
N ARG A 69 -12.77 -22.86 13.84
CA ARG A 69 -14.21 -22.57 14.00
C ARG A 69 -15.03 -23.86 13.98
N ASP A 70 -16.12 -23.87 14.78
CA ASP A 70 -17.05 -25.01 14.79
C ASP A 70 -17.73 -25.19 13.42
N SER A 71 -17.94 -26.45 13.01
CA SER A 71 -18.46 -26.83 11.70
C SER A 71 -19.84 -26.23 11.36
N ALA A 72 -20.67 -25.90 12.36
CA ALA A 72 -22.01 -25.33 12.16
C ALA A 72 -22.00 -23.89 11.64
N SER A 73 -20.93 -23.12 11.89
CA SER A 73 -20.78 -21.75 11.38
C SER A 73 -19.88 -21.66 10.14
N ALA A 74 -19.45 -22.79 9.61
CA ALA A 74 -18.33 -22.95 8.69
C ALA A 74 -18.67 -22.79 7.21
N ASP A 75 -19.92 -22.53 6.85
CA ASP A 75 -20.29 -22.39 5.42
C ASP A 75 -19.82 -21.06 4.82
N PHE A 76 -19.41 -20.12 5.63
CA PHE A 76 -19.10 -18.77 5.15
C PHE A 76 -17.79 -18.70 4.37
N LEU A 77 -16.76 -19.50 4.70
CA LEU A 77 -15.51 -19.51 3.97
C LEU A 77 -15.05 -20.94 3.68
N MET A 78 -15.77 -21.60 2.77
CA MET A 78 -15.36 -22.86 2.13
C MET A 78 -15.12 -24.02 3.09
N GLY A 79 -15.78 -24.03 4.28
CA GLY A 79 -15.70 -25.12 5.23
C GLY A 79 -14.29 -25.36 5.79
N GLY A 80 -13.59 -24.28 6.20
CA GLY A 80 -12.18 -24.33 6.63
C GLY A 80 -11.85 -25.42 7.64
N HIS A 81 -12.70 -25.61 8.67
CA HIS A 81 -12.52 -26.67 9.64
C HIS A 81 -12.68 -28.08 9.03
N ARG A 82 -13.77 -28.35 8.32
CA ARG A 82 -13.98 -29.63 7.64
C ARG A 82 -12.88 -29.94 6.60
N ARG A 83 -12.44 -28.90 5.88
CA ARG A 83 -11.33 -29.04 4.93
C ARG A 83 -10.04 -29.38 5.66
N HIS A 84 -9.78 -28.73 6.80
CA HIS A 84 -8.62 -29.01 7.62
C HIS A 84 -8.62 -30.47 8.07
N GLU A 85 -9.70 -30.95 8.68
CA GLU A 85 -9.82 -32.34 9.13
C GLU A 85 -9.66 -33.35 7.97
N ALA A 86 -10.27 -33.08 6.83
CA ALA A 86 -10.21 -33.98 5.68
C ALA A 86 -8.82 -34.09 5.04
N VAL A 87 -7.99 -33.05 5.11
CA VAL A 87 -6.69 -32.98 4.44
C VAL A 87 -5.52 -33.21 5.38
N TRP A 88 -5.61 -32.68 6.60
CA TRP A 88 -4.51 -32.64 7.55
C TRP A 88 -4.76 -33.47 8.82
N GLY A 89 -6.02 -33.79 9.09
CA GLY A 89 -6.44 -34.51 10.28
C GLY A 89 -7.09 -33.62 11.32
N PRO A 90 -7.68 -34.23 12.39
CA PRO A 90 -8.40 -33.52 13.41
C PRO A 90 -7.46 -32.66 14.28
N LEU A 91 -7.99 -31.59 14.89
CA LEU A 91 -7.24 -30.61 15.66
C LEU A 91 -6.52 -31.18 16.92
N ASP A 92 -6.91 -32.39 17.39
CA ASP A 92 -6.18 -33.08 18.45
C ASP A 92 -4.90 -33.77 17.96
N LYS A 93 -4.71 -33.89 16.63
CA LYS A 93 -3.54 -34.50 15.97
C LYS A 93 -2.70 -33.53 15.18
N PHE A 94 -3.34 -32.57 14.52
CA PHE A 94 -2.66 -31.61 13.64
C PHE A 94 -3.21 -30.19 13.89
N GLY A 95 -2.39 -29.33 14.49
CA GLY A 95 -2.70 -27.93 14.73
C GLY A 95 -2.02 -26.99 13.76
N TYR A 96 -2.30 -25.70 13.87
CA TYR A 96 -1.66 -24.68 13.01
C TYR A 96 -0.13 -24.66 13.14
N HIS A 97 0.39 -24.90 14.34
CA HIS A 97 1.83 -24.97 14.61
C HIS A 97 2.56 -26.07 13.80
N ASP A 98 1.85 -27.09 13.32
CA ASP A 98 2.43 -28.17 12.48
C ASP A 98 2.71 -27.71 11.05
N PHE A 99 2.14 -26.58 10.61
CA PHE A 99 2.50 -25.96 9.34
C PHE A 99 3.83 -25.21 9.38
N ILE A 100 4.30 -24.78 10.57
CA ILE A 100 5.53 -24.00 10.69
C ILE A 100 6.75 -24.70 10.05
N PRO A 101 7.06 -25.99 10.34
CA PRO A 101 8.18 -26.66 9.69
C PRO A 101 7.98 -26.90 8.19
N MET A 102 6.76 -26.76 7.68
CA MET A 102 6.43 -26.89 6.25
C MET A 102 6.58 -25.54 5.52
N PHE A 103 6.53 -24.42 6.23
CA PHE A 103 6.79 -23.08 5.69
C PHE A 103 8.30 -22.87 5.59
N LYS A 104 8.93 -23.28 4.50
CA LYS A 104 10.39 -23.28 4.35
C LYS A 104 10.93 -22.01 3.69
N GLY A 105 10.18 -21.39 2.80
CA GLY A 105 10.66 -20.22 2.06
C GLY A 105 11.99 -20.47 1.33
N GLU A 106 12.20 -21.69 0.85
CA GLU A 106 13.49 -22.17 0.33
C GLU A 106 13.94 -21.46 -0.94
N ARG A 107 12.99 -20.80 -1.61
CA ARG A 107 13.21 -20.02 -2.83
C ARG A 107 13.04 -18.53 -2.63
N PHE A 108 12.90 -18.10 -1.39
CA PHE A 108 12.84 -16.66 -1.08
C PHE A 108 14.17 -16.00 -1.38
N ASP A 109 14.13 -15.02 -2.26
CA ASP A 109 15.23 -14.11 -2.55
C ASP A 109 14.76 -12.66 -2.37
N ALA A 110 15.34 -11.96 -1.41
CA ALA A 110 14.94 -10.59 -1.06
C ALA A 110 15.30 -9.60 -2.18
N ASP A 111 16.37 -9.86 -2.92
CA ASP A 111 16.79 -9.02 -4.03
C ASP A 111 15.87 -9.17 -5.24
N GLU A 112 15.45 -10.39 -5.59
CA GLU A 112 14.44 -10.64 -6.63
C GLU A 112 13.09 -9.98 -6.26
N TRP A 113 12.69 -10.03 -4.98
CA TRP A 113 11.46 -9.36 -4.54
C TRP A 113 11.57 -7.84 -4.70
N ALA A 114 12.66 -7.26 -4.22
CA ALA A 114 12.85 -5.81 -4.28
C ALA A 114 13.01 -5.32 -5.73
N GLU A 115 13.60 -6.11 -6.62
CA GLU A 115 13.68 -5.82 -8.05
C GLU A 115 12.29 -5.78 -8.69
N LEU A 116 11.46 -6.82 -8.45
CA LEU A 116 10.07 -6.85 -8.91
C LEU A 116 9.28 -5.63 -8.45
N PHE A 117 9.43 -5.22 -7.19
CA PHE A 117 8.74 -4.04 -6.64
C PHE A 117 9.20 -2.75 -7.33
N GLN A 118 10.50 -2.58 -7.52
CA GLN A 118 11.07 -1.42 -8.20
C GLN A 118 10.62 -1.34 -9.67
N GLU A 119 10.70 -2.45 -10.41
CA GLU A 119 10.27 -2.53 -11.80
C GLU A 119 8.77 -2.29 -11.98
N SER A 120 7.97 -2.66 -10.99
CA SER A 120 6.54 -2.35 -10.94
C SER A 120 6.22 -0.88 -10.67
N GLY A 121 7.23 -0.06 -10.38
CA GLY A 121 7.12 1.37 -10.11
C GLY A 121 6.88 1.73 -8.64
N ALA A 122 6.94 0.78 -7.71
CA ALA A 122 6.78 1.06 -6.28
C ALA A 122 7.86 2.03 -5.77
N ARG A 123 7.48 2.89 -4.82
CA ARG A 123 8.37 3.84 -4.13
C ARG A 123 8.59 3.46 -2.67
N PHE A 124 7.72 2.63 -2.13
CA PHE A 124 7.87 1.99 -0.83
C PHE A 124 7.40 0.55 -0.96
N ALA A 125 8.05 -0.35 -0.23
CA ALA A 125 7.72 -1.76 -0.30
C ALA A 125 8.10 -2.52 0.96
N GLY A 126 7.46 -3.69 1.17
CA GLY A 126 7.74 -4.54 2.31
C GLY A 126 6.85 -5.77 2.40
N THR A 127 6.60 -6.23 3.61
CA THR A 127 5.79 -7.42 3.86
C THR A 127 5.14 -7.37 5.24
N VAL A 128 4.17 -8.25 5.47
CA VAL A 128 3.66 -8.53 6.82
C VAL A 128 4.81 -9.08 7.68
N ALA A 129 5.12 -8.39 8.78
CA ALA A 129 6.13 -8.83 9.72
C ALA A 129 5.59 -9.88 10.71
N GLU A 130 4.35 -9.73 11.14
CA GLU A 130 3.63 -10.75 11.91
C GLU A 130 2.13 -10.59 11.67
N HIS A 131 1.44 -11.70 11.35
CA HIS A 131 -0.01 -11.74 11.21
C HIS A 131 -0.69 -12.15 12.53
N HIS A 132 -2.02 -12.23 12.55
CA HIS A 132 -2.79 -12.69 13.74
C HIS A 132 -2.40 -14.09 14.23
N ASP A 133 -1.70 -14.87 13.41
CA ASP A 133 -1.23 -16.22 13.73
C ASP A 133 -0.05 -16.27 14.73
N GLY A 134 0.55 -15.10 15.04
CA GLY A 134 1.61 -14.98 16.04
C GLY A 134 2.98 -15.47 15.58
N PHE A 135 3.18 -15.79 14.28
CA PHE A 135 4.47 -16.19 13.74
C PHE A 135 5.25 -14.97 13.25
N SER A 136 6.36 -14.65 13.95
CA SER A 136 7.21 -13.49 13.62
C SER A 136 8.11 -13.77 12.42
N MET A 137 8.09 -12.92 11.38
CA MET A 137 8.91 -13.08 10.17
C MET A 137 10.35 -12.55 10.31
N TRP A 138 10.76 -12.17 11.51
CA TRP A 138 12.13 -11.70 11.84
C TRP A 138 12.79 -12.57 12.91
N ASP A 139 14.05 -12.30 13.22
CA ASP A 139 14.76 -12.91 14.35
C ASP A 139 14.32 -12.29 15.69
N SER A 140 13.19 -12.76 16.23
CA SER A 140 12.67 -12.27 17.50
C SER A 140 13.28 -12.98 18.70
N ARG A 141 13.64 -12.18 19.74
CA ARG A 141 14.05 -12.70 21.06
C ARG A 141 12.86 -12.94 21.98
N HIS A 142 11.67 -12.41 21.66
CA HIS A 142 10.49 -12.47 22.52
C HIS A 142 9.65 -13.73 22.31
N THR A 143 9.86 -14.44 21.19
CA THR A 143 9.18 -15.70 20.87
C THR A 143 10.14 -16.69 20.23
N PRO A 144 9.99 -18.02 20.47
CA PRO A 144 10.66 -19.05 19.68
C PRO A 144 10.01 -19.24 18.30
N PHE A 145 8.74 -18.79 18.11
CA PHE A 145 7.98 -18.95 16.88
C PHE A 145 8.30 -17.82 15.90
N CYS A 146 9.48 -17.90 15.29
CA CYS A 146 9.93 -16.89 14.35
C CYS A 146 10.73 -17.50 13.19
N ALA A 147 10.72 -16.80 12.05
CA ALA A 147 11.31 -17.26 10.81
C ALA A 147 12.83 -17.53 10.89
N ALA A 148 13.54 -16.84 11.77
CA ALA A 148 14.97 -17.08 11.98
C ALA A 148 15.27 -18.42 12.67
N LYS A 149 14.35 -18.89 13.52
CA LYS A 149 14.54 -20.12 14.33
C LYS A 149 13.82 -21.33 13.74
N MET A 150 12.69 -21.10 13.05
CA MET A 150 11.81 -22.13 12.53
C MET A 150 11.48 -21.86 11.06
N GLY A 151 10.93 -22.85 10.36
CA GLY A 151 10.53 -22.70 8.96
C GLY A 151 11.69 -22.28 8.06
N PRO A 152 11.72 -21.03 7.56
CA PRO A 152 12.75 -20.53 6.64
C PRO A 152 14.17 -20.49 7.23
N LYS A 153 14.30 -20.44 8.54
CA LYS A 153 15.57 -20.31 9.29
C LYS A 153 16.41 -19.12 8.80
N ARG A 154 15.75 -18.00 8.56
CA ARG A 154 16.38 -16.71 8.21
C ARG A 154 15.52 -15.52 8.67
N ASP A 155 16.18 -14.39 8.87
CA ASP A 155 15.53 -13.10 9.13
C ASP A 155 14.99 -12.54 7.82
N ILE A 156 13.69 -12.73 7.58
CA ILE A 156 13.01 -12.29 6.37
C ILE A 156 12.92 -10.77 6.34
N ILE A 157 12.49 -10.16 7.46
CA ILE A 157 12.29 -8.72 7.56
C ILE A 157 13.61 -7.98 7.37
N GLY A 158 14.68 -8.40 8.02
CA GLY A 158 16.00 -7.78 7.86
C GLY A 158 16.55 -7.91 6.45
N SER A 159 16.41 -9.09 5.84
CA SER A 159 16.83 -9.32 4.45
C SER A 159 16.07 -8.40 3.47
N LEU A 160 14.74 -8.32 3.60
CA LEU A 160 13.92 -7.50 2.71
C LEU A 160 14.14 -6.00 2.96
N ALA A 161 14.32 -5.55 4.21
CA ALA A 161 14.62 -4.16 4.53
C ALA A 161 15.89 -3.68 3.82
N ASN A 162 16.93 -4.52 3.82
CA ASN A 162 18.18 -4.21 3.15
C ASN A 162 18.01 -4.15 1.62
N ALA A 163 17.34 -5.13 1.01
CA ALA A 163 17.13 -5.21 -0.42
C ALA A 163 16.27 -4.05 -0.95
N VAL A 164 15.18 -3.70 -0.25
CA VAL A 164 14.30 -2.57 -0.61
C VAL A 164 15.06 -1.24 -0.55
N ARG A 165 15.80 -1.00 0.54
CA ARG A 165 16.56 0.24 0.73
C ARG A 165 17.73 0.37 -0.23
N SER A 166 18.41 -0.72 -0.58
CA SER A 166 19.50 -0.71 -1.55
C SER A 166 19.05 -0.24 -2.94
N ARG A 167 17.76 -0.39 -3.24
CA ARG A 167 17.11 0.09 -4.47
C ARG A 167 16.46 1.47 -4.36
N GLY A 168 16.71 2.18 -3.26
CA GLY A 168 16.22 3.55 -3.04
C GLY A 168 14.74 3.65 -2.68
N MET A 169 14.07 2.53 -2.39
CA MET A 169 12.70 2.52 -1.90
C MET A 169 12.64 2.66 -0.37
N LYS A 170 11.51 3.15 0.13
CA LYS A 170 11.21 3.19 1.56
C LYS A 170 10.73 1.83 2.03
N PHE A 171 11.18 1.39 3.23
CA PHE A 171 10.83 0.09 3.76
C PHE A 171 9.55 0.14 4.60
N PHE A 172 8.63 -0.75 4.28
CA PHE A 172 7.32 -0.95 4.91
C PHE A 172 7.32 -2.24 5.72
N ALA A 173 6.76 -2.22 6.93
CA ALA A 173 6.49 -3.41 7.73
C ALA A 173 5.07 -3.34 8.31
N SER A 174 4.32 -4.42 8.16
CA SER A 174 2.95 -4.51 8.66
C SER A 174 2.90 -5.44 9.87
N LEU A 175 2.23 -5.00 10.91
CA LEU A 175 2.04 -5.71 12.17
C LEU A 175 0.54 -5.91 12.39
N HIS A 176 0.09 -7.18 12.51
CA HIS A 176 -1.31 -7.57 12.68
C HIS A 176 -1.51 -8.39 13.96
N HIS A 177 -0.51 -8.41 14.84
CA HIS A 177 -0.53 -9.27 16.02
C HIS A 177 -1.28 -8.66 17.22
N GLU A 178 -1.83 -7.46 17.07
CA GLU A 178 -2.71 -6.81 18.06
C GLU A 178 -3.96 -7.63 18.36
N ASN A 179 -4.43 -8.46 17.44
CA ASN A 179 -5.57 -9.34 17.66
C ASN A 179 -5.20 -10.81 17.97
N ASN A 180 -3.91 -11.15 18.04
CA ASN A 180 -3.49 -12.55 18.28
C ASN A 180 -4.09 -13.17 19.53
N TYR A 181 -4.29 -12.40 20.62
CA TYR A 181 -4.86 -12.88 21.89
C TYR A 181 -6.33 -13.31 21.78
N THR A 182 -7.13 -12.59 21.00
CA THR A 182 -8.58 -12.81 20.89
C THR A 182 -8.99 -13.55 19.64
N TYR A 183 -8.09 -13.65 18.64
CA TYR A 183 -8.38 -14.14 17.30
C TYR A 183 -8.83 -15.61 17.27
N VAL A 184 -8.13 -16.48 18.01
CA VAL A 184 -8.48 -17.90 18.16
C VAL A 184 -8.46 -18.29 19.62
N LYS A 185 -9.54 -18.91 20.11
CA LYS A 185 -9.60 -19.52 21.45
C LYS A 185 -9.30 -21.00 21.35
N VAL A 186 -8.07 -21.38 21.69
CA VAL A 186 -7.65 -22.79 21.72
C VAL A 186 -8.38 -23.53 22.85
N LYS A 187 -8.93 -24.72 22.56
CA LYS A 187 -9.75 -25.51 23.47
C LYS A 187 -8.98 -26.71 24.06
N PRO A 188 -9.29 -27.14 25.30
CA PRO A 188 -8.79 -28.43 25.81
C PRO A 188 -9.09 -29.57 24.82
N GLY A 189 -8.15 -30.49 24.68
CA GLY A 189 -8.23 -31.61 23.74
C GLY A 189 -7.61 -31.35 22.38
N TRP A 190 -7.39 -30.09 22.00
CA TRP A 190 -6.65 -29.77 20.76
C TRP A 190 -5.12 -29.88 20.97
N ALA A 191 -4.38 -30.32 19.96
CA ALA A 191 -2.90 -30.37 19.98
C ALA A 191 -2.27 -29.01 20.34
N ALA A 192 -2.94 -27.93 19.96
CA ALA A 192 -2.55 -26.58 20.26
C ALA A 192 -2.72 -26.20 21.76
N TYR A 193 -3.55 -26.92 22.53
CA TYR A 193 -3.78 -26.64 23.96
C TYR A 193 -2.60 -27.15 24.81
N ASN A 194 -1.47 -26.50 24.66
CA ASN A 194 -0.24 -26.83 25.38
C ASN A 194 0.53 -25.54 25.69
N PRO A 195 0.95 -25.32 26.95
CA PRO A 195 1.66 -24.11 27.36
C PRO A 195 2.91 -23.77 26.53
N LYS A 196 3.57 -24.78 25.92
CA LYS A 196 4.73 -24.55 25.04
C LYS A 196 4.39 -23.69 23.82
N TYR A 197 3.13 -23.61 23.44
CA TYR A 197 2.66 -22.83 22.28
C TYR A 197 2.07 -21.47 22.68
N ALA A 198 2.09 -21.08 23.97
CA ALA A 198 1.47 -19.85 24.45
C ALA A 198 1.92 -18.60 23.66
N LYS A 199 3.20 -18.48 23.34
CA LYS A 199 3.74 -17.35 22.58
C LYS A 199 3.42 -17.38 21.07
N LEU A 200 2.75 -18.41 20.57
CA LEU A 200 2.18 -18.48 19.24
C LEU A 200 0.67 -18.17 19.28
N TYR A 201 -0.04 -18.90 20.16
CA TYR A 201 -1.49 -18.76 20.30
C TYR A 201 -1.85 -17.78 21.42
N GLY A 202 -1.49 -16.59 21.41
CA GLY A 202 -1.62 -15.57 22.46
C GLY A 202 -2.65 -15.83 23.57
N CYS A 203 -3.83 -16.39 23.24
CA CYS A 203 -4.89 -16.74 24.17
C CYS A 203 -4.52 -17.75 25.30
N LEU A 204 -3.37 -18.38 25.22
CA LEU A 204 -2.82 -19.26 26.24
C LEU A 204 -1.89 -18.52 27.23
N MET A 205 -1.64 -17.24 27.03
CA MET A 205 -0.87 -16.38 27.92
C MET A 205 -1.77 -15.67 28.91
N ASP A 206 -1.19 -15.18 29.99
CA ASP A 206 -1.80 -14.10 30.76
C ASP A 206 -1.93 -12.85 29.89
N HIS A 207 -3.01 -12.08 30.06
CA HIS A 207 -3.30 -10.94 29.19
C HIS A 207 -2.27 -9.82 29.30
N ASP A 208 -1.81 -9.52 30.52
CA ASP A 208 -0.83 -8.46 30.75
C ASP A 208 0.55 -8.87 30.23
N GLU A 209 0.94 -10.17 30.38
CA GLU A 209 2.14 -10.72 29.79
C GLU A 209 2.09 -10.65 28.24
N TRP A 210 0.93 -10.96 27.64
CA TRP A 210 0.74 -10.86 26.20
C TRP A 210 0.82 -9.41 25.71
N LEU A 211 0.22 -8.46 26.41
CA LEU A 211 0.34 -7.03 26.10
C LEU A 211 1.79 -6.54 26.17
N GLY A 212 2.52 -6.98 27.19
CA GLY A 212 3.97 -6.71 27.30
C GLY A 212 4.75 -7.27 26.12
N MET A 213 4.46 -8.51 25.70
CA MET A 213 5.09 -9.14 24.54
C MET A 213 4.73 -8.42 23.23
N TRP A 214 3.49 -7.92 23.09
CA TRP A 214 3.05 -7.11 21.95
C TRP A 214 3.94 -5.87 21.78
N LEU A 215 4.08 -5.08 22.84
CA LEU A 215 4.91 -3.87 22.82
C LEU A 215 6.40 -4.20 22.57
N ASP A 216 6.91 -5.22 23.22
CA ASP A 216 8.30 -5.67 23.06
C ASP A 216 8.61 -6.07 21.63
N LYS A 217 7.72 -6.79 20.95
CA LYS A 217 7.84 -7.16 19.53
C LYS A 217 7.80 -5.94 18.61
N CYS A 218 6.88 -5.00 18.85
CA CYS A 218 6.81 -3.74 18.09
C CYS A 218 8.13 -2.95 18.23
N ASN A 219 8.62 -2.77 19.46
CA ASN A 219 9.86 -2.06 19.73
C ASN A 219 11.08 -2.81 19.14
N GLU A 220 11.10 -4.15 19.15
CA GLU A 220 12.17 -4.93 18.54
C GLU A 220 12.27 -4.71 17.03
N VAL A 221 11.13 -4.63 16.32
CA VAL A 221 11.08 -4.29 14.87
C VAL A 221 11.63 -2.89 14.64
N VAL A 222 11.24 -1.92 15.48
CA VAL A 222 11.77 -0.55 15.43
C VAL A 222 13.28 -0.54 15.66
N ASP A 223 13.77 -1.20 16.70
CA ASP A 223 15.18 -1.16 17.08
C ASP A 223 16.10 -1.83 16.06
N LYS A 224 15.65 -2.96 15.49
CA LYS A 224 16.44 -3.73 14.52
C LYS A 224 16.42 -3.10 13.12
N TYR A 225 15.27 -2.64 12.66
CA TYR A 225 15.09 -2.29 11.25
C TYR A 225 14.65 -0.85 11.02
N CYS A 226 14.04 -0.21 12.02
CA CYS A 226 13.43 1.12 11.92
C CYS A 226 12.73 1.32 10.57
N PRO A 227 11.62 0.60 10.30
CA PRO A 227 10.88 0.75 9.05
C PRO A 227 10.56 2.22 8.77
N ASP A 228 10.45 2.62 7.51
CA ASP A 228 10.01 3.97 7.16
C ASP A 228 8.49 4.11 7.32
N ILE A 229 7.77 2.97 7.21
CA ILE A 229 6.33 2.87 7.48
C ILE A 229 6.08 1.64 8.35
N ILE A 230 5.40 1.83 9.48
CA ILE A 230 4.78 0.74 10.25
C ILE A 230 3.27 0.83 10.07
N TYR A 231 2.68 -0.29 9.66
CA TYR A 231 1.26 -0.43 9.46
C TYR A 231 0.67 -1.31 10.55
N PHE A 232 -0.37 -0.84 11.20
CA PHE A 232 -1.24 -1.64 12.05
C PHE A 232 -2.55 -1.91 11.32
N ASP A 233 -3.00 -3.16 11.42
CA ASP A 233 -4.30 -3.57 10.92
C ASP A 233 -5.42 -3.09 11.88
N ALA A 234 -6.63 -3.53 11.66
CA ALA A 234 -7.75 -3.30 12.55
C ALA A 234 -7.48 -3.83 13.98
N TRP A 235 -8.32 -3.45 14.93
CA TRP A 235 -8.29 -3.90 16.33
C TRP A 235 -7.19 -3.30 17.22
N MET A 236 -6.62 -2.18 16.86
CA MET A 236 -5.76 -1.43 17.78
C MET A 236 -6.53 -0.87 19.00
N ASP A 237 -7.86 -0.90 18.99
CA ASP A 237 -8.73 -0.66 20.16
C ASP A 237 -8.54 -1.71 21.27
N LEU A 238 -8.07 -2.92 20.94
CA LEU A 238 -7.70 -3.96 21.91
C LEU A 238 -6.42 -3.63 22.70
N ILE A 239 -5.62 -2.71 22.21
CA ILE A 239 -4.37 -2.30 22.86
C ILE A 239 -4.60 -1.06 23.74
N PRO A 240 -4.28 -1.11 25.04
CA PRO A 240 -4.42 0.03 25.93
C PRO A 240 -3.70 1.28 25.41
N GLU A 241 -4.32 2.45 25.58
CA GLU A 241 -3.78 3.74 25.13
C GLU A 241 -2.33 3.97 25.57
N LYS A 242 -2.03 3.62 26.84
CA LYS A 242 -0.67 3.75 27.36
C LYS A 242 0.37 3.04 26.49
N LEU A 243 0.09 1.83 26.02
CA LEU A 243 1.04 1.06 25.21
C LEU A 243 1.17 1.64 23.79
N LYS A 244 0.07 2.17 23.23
CA LYS A 244 0.11 2.93 21.97
C LYS A 244 1.01 4.17 22.08
N LEU A 245 0.88 4.92 23.17
CA LEU A 245 1.71 6.11 23.43
C LEU A 245 3.18 5.74 23.65
N ASP A 246 3.46 4.68 24.41
CA ASP A 246 4.83 4.18 24.65
C ASP A 246 5.48 3.75 23.33
N PHE A 247 4.78 2.99 22.49
CA PHE A 247 5.25 2.59 21.17
C PHE A 247 5.55 3.78 20.25
N LEU A 248 4.58 4.73 20.10
CA LEU A 248 4.78 5.90 19.24
C LEU A 248 5.96 6.75 19.70
N SER A 249 6.07 6.96 21.02
CA SER A 249 7.19 7.70 21.60
C SER A 249 8.54 7.02 21.30
N HIS A 250 8.63 5.69 21.49
CA HIS A 250 9.82 4.93 21.17
C HIS A 250 10.19 5.03 19.69
N TYR A 251 9.22 4.79 18.80
CA TYR A 251 9.46 4.77 17.36
C TYR A 251 9.88 6.14 16.81
N PHE A 252 9.19 7.23 17.19
CA PHE A 252 9.53 8.56 16.72
C PHE A 252 10.89 9.03 17.24
N ASN A 253 11.22 8.74 18.52
CA ASN A 253 12.55 9.04 19.06
C ASN A 253 13.66 8.25 18.36
N LYS A 254 13.42 6.97 18.07
CA LYS A 254 14.38 6.14 17.32
C LYS A 254 14.60 6.68 15.92
N ALA A 255 13.52 7.04 15.22
CA ALA A 255 13.57 7.62 13.88
C ALA A 255 14.34 8.94 13.87
N ASP A 256 14.03 9.85 14.81
CA ASP A 256 14.75 11.12 14.98
C ASP A 256 16.26 10.90 15.20
N SER A 257 16.62 9.92 16.03
CA SER A 257 18.03 9.60 16.29
C SER A 257 18.79 9.15 15.04
N LEU A 258 18.07 8.62 14.05
CA LEU A 258 18.59 8.16 12.75
C LEU A 258 18.42 9.18 11.63
N GLY A 259 17.84 10.36 11.92
CA GLY A 259 17.51 11.38 10.92
C GLY A 259 16.48 10.90 9.89
N ARG A 260 15.52 10.07 10.31
CA ARG A 260 14.47 9.51 9.43
C ARG A 260 13.11 10.13 9.73
N GLU A 261 12.37 10.40 8.68
CA GLU A 261 10.94 10.69 8.74
C GLU A 261 10.18 9.37 8.56
N VAL A 262 9.34 9.04 9.53
CA VAL A 262 8.60 7.76 9.56
C VAL A 262 7.11 7.98 9.64
N ILE A 263 6.34 6.93 9.38
CA ILE A 263 4.87 6.96 9.35
C ILE A 263 4.35 5.76 10.13
N VAL A 264 3.28 5.98 10.89
CA VAL A 264 2.40 4.91 11.38
C VAL A 264 1.09 5.00 10.62
N THR A 265 0.66 3.89 10.02
CA THR A 265 -0.66 3.79 9.38
C THR A 265 -1.59 2.92 10.21
N TYR A 266 -2.88 3.19 10.12
CA TYR A 266 -3.90 2.55 10.95
C TYR A 266 -5.27 2.56 10.27
N LYS A 267 -6.20 1.75 10.77
CA LYS A 267 -7.60 1.69 10.33
C LYS A 267 -8.55 2.32 11.35
N TYR A 268 -9.72 2.69 10.89
CA TYR A 268 -10.83 3.24 11.70
C TYR A 268 -10.45 4.50 12.49
N GLU A 269 -10.66 4.51 13.79
CA GLU A 269 -10.40 5.63 14.72
C GLU A 269 -9.31 5.29 15.75
N ASP A 270 -8.46 4.30 15.45
CA ASP A 270 -7.50 3.73 16.40
C ASP A 270 -6.39 4.71 16.82
N PHE A 271 -6.06 5.68 15.97
CA PHE A 271 -5.09 6.74 16.24
C PHE A 271 -5.57 8.10 15.71
N PRO A 272 -5.08 9.22 16.30
CA PRO A 272 -5.38 10.57 15.79
C PRO A 272 -4.75 10.83 14.41
N ARG A 273 -5.53 11.36 13.45
CA ARG A 273 -5.06 11.68 12.08
C ARG A 273 -3.94 12.74 12.03
N ASN A 274 -3.85 13.59 13.01
CA ASN A 274 -2.76 14.57 13.11
C ASN A 274 -1.44 14.00 13.62
N ILE A 275 -1.39 12.69 13.88
CA ILE A 275 -0.18 11.94 14.32
C ILE A 275 0.12 10.78 13.41
N CYS A 276 -0.91 10.08 12.91
CA CYS A 276 -0.80 8.87 12.11
C CYS A 276 -1.63 9.00 10.83
N MET A 277 -1.30 8.22 9.81
CA MET A 277 -1.96 8.22 8.51
C MET A 277 -3.08 7.18 8.46
N LEU A 278 -4.31 7.61 8.14
CA LEU A 278 -5.46 6.69 8.02
C LEU A 278 -5.36 5.83 6.76
N ASP A 279 -5.72 4.56 6.89
CA ASP A 279 -5.96 3.65 5.77
C ASP A 279 -7.45 3.42 5.53
N HIS A 280 -7.87 3.54 4.27
CA HIS A 280 -9.19 3.16 3.78
C HIS A 280 -9.08 1.86 2.99
N GLU A 281 -9.07 0.72 3.68
CA GLU A 281 -8.95 -0.60 3.04
C GLU A 281 -9.94 -0.77 1.89
N MET A 282 -9.42 -1.06 0.69
CA MET A 282 -10.19 -1.34 -0.54
C MET A 282 -11.14 -0.21 -0.98
N ALA A 283 -11.25 0.87 -0.22
CA ALA A 283 -12.23 1.94 -0.43
C ALA A 283 -11.59 3.23 -0.96
N ASN A 284 -12.44 4.20 -1.26
CA ASN A 284 -12.07 5.58 -1.54
C ASN A 284 -13.07 6.51 -0.85
N PRO A 285 -12.64 7.66 -0.34
CA PRO A 285 -13.56 8.73 0.05
C PRO A 285 -14.39 9.23 -1.13
N ASP A 286 -15.64 9.63 -0.89
CA ASP A 286 -16.53 10.20 -1.91
C ASP A 286 -16.05 11.54 -2.46
N LYS A 287 -15.24 12.26 -1.67
CA LYS A 287 -14.65 13.56 -2.00
C LYS A 287 -13.16 13.52 -1.75
N ILE A 288 -12.44 14.50 -2.33
CA ILE A 288 -11.02 14.70 -2.02
C ILE A 288 -10.86 14.88 -0.51
N ASP A 289 -10.12 13.97 0.11
CA ASP A 289 -9.78 14.10 1.53
C ASP A 289 -8.69 15.18 1.67
N PRO A 290 -8.89 16.20 2.52
CA PRO A 290 -7.88 17.24 2.73
C PRO A 290 -6.57 16.69 3.30
N GLU A 291 -6.65 15.59 4.09
CA GLU A 291 -5.48 14.90 4.62
C GLU A 291 -5.10 13.71 3.72
N PRO A 292 -3.81 13.49 3.47
CA PRO A 292 -3.36 12.30 2.74
C PRO A 292 -3.74 11.01 3.49
N TRP A 293 -4.07 9.97 2.74
CA TRP A 293 -4.51 8.67 3.25
C TRP A 293 -3.93 7.51 2.45
N LEU A 294 -3.93 6.33 3.03
CA LEU A 294 -3.51 5.09 2.39
C LEU A 294 -4.73 4.32 1.88
N CYS A 295 -4.59 3.63 0.76
CA CYS A 295 -5.52 2.62 0.29
C CYS A 295 -4.78 1.29 0.23
N ASP A 296 -5.01 0.45 1.21
CA ASP A 296 -4.59 -0.94 1.17
C ASP A 296 -5.48 -1.73 0.21
N TYR A 297 -4.88 -2.39 -0.78
CA TYR A 297 -5.60 -3.04 -1.88
C TYR A 297 -4.94 -4.36 -2.28
N THR A 298 -5.73 -5.44 -2.40
CA THR A 298 -5.18 -6.74 -2.83
C THR A 298 -5.25 -6.95 -4.33
N ILE A 299 -4.23 -7.60 -4.90
CA ILE A 299 -4.24 -8.07 -6.28
C ILE A 299 -5.31 -9.14 -6.54
N SER A 300 -5.78 -9.81 -5.49
CA SER A 300 -6.84 -10.81 -5.57
C SER A 300 -8.17 -10.20 -6.01
N ALA A 301 -8.83 -10.84 -6.95
CA ALA A 301 -10.13 -10.43 -7.50
C ALA A 301 -11.25 -11.40 -7.10
N GLY A 302 -12.50 -11.09 -7.51
CA GLY A 302 -13.67 -11.93 -7.31
C GLY A 302 -14.29 -11.82 -5.92
N TYR A 303 -15.25 -12.70 -5.64
CA TYR A 303 -16.03 -12.66 -4.40
C TYR A 303 -15.23 -13.15 -3.19
N HIS A 304 -14.39 -14.19 -3.38
CA HIS A 304 -13.53 -14.74 -2.33
C HIS A 304 -12.11 -14.17 -2.43
N ARG A 305 -11.97 -12.88 -2.13
CA ARG A 305 -10.66 -12.24 -2.11
C ARG A 305 -9.79 -12.80 -1.00
N SER A 306 -8.50 -12.88 -1.29
CA SER A 306 -7.47 -13.27 -0.32
C SER A 306 -6.32 -12.29 -0.35
N TRP A 307 -5.73 -12.02 0.80
CA TRP A 307 -4.48 -11.27 0.90
C TRP A 307 -3.28 -12.21 0.76
N GLY A 308 -3.35 -13.41 1.37
CA GLY A 308 -2.35 -14.47 1.23
C GLY A 308 -2.58 -15.34 -0.01
N TYR A 309 -1.55 -16.08 -0.41
CA TYR A 309 -1.64 -16.98 -1.56
C TYR A 309 -2.61 -18.13 -1.31
N VAL A 310 -3.50 -18.36 -2.26
CA VAL A 310 -4.36 -19.55 -2.36
C VAL A 310 -4.32 -20.14 -3.75
N LYS A 311 -4.50 -21.47 -3.85
CA LYS A 311 -4.56 -22.16 -5.16
C LYS A 311 -5.79 -21.71 -5.94
N GLY A 312 -5.59 -21.33 -7.21
CA GLY A 312 -6.68 -20.90 -8.09
C GLY A 312 -7.17 -19.48 -7.81
N MET A 313 -6.36 -18.65 -7.12
CA MET A 313 -6.66 -17.24 -6.91
C MET A 313 -6.97 -16.53 -8.23
N GLN A 314 -8.08 -15.81 -8.26
CA GLN A 314 -8.40 -14.90 -9.36
C GLN A 314 -7.66 -13.57 -9.13
N LEU A 315 -7.16 -12.97 -10.21
CA LEU A 315 -6.40 -11.72 -10.13
C LEU A 315 -7.15 -10.56 -10.80
N SER A 316 -7.00 -9.38 -10.24
CA SER A 316 -7.29 -8.12 -10.92
C SER A 316 -6.34 -7.96 -12.10
N THR A 317 -6.82 -7.38 -13.20
CA THR A 317 -5.97 -7.06 -14.34
C THR A 317 -5.07 -5.86 -14.02
N HIS A 318 -3.97 -5.70 -14.76
CA HIS A 318 -3.15 -4.47 -14.64
C HIS A 318 -3.97 -3.20 -14.91
N LYS A 319 -4.99 -3.29 -15.76
CA LYS A 319 -5.92 -2.18 -16.02
C LYS A 319 -6.71 -1.80 -14.77
N ASP A 320 -7.24 -2.79 -14.02
CA ASP A 320 -7.98 -2.55 -12.79
C ASP A 320 -7.09 -1.89 -11.74
N ILE A 321 -5.83 -2.35 -11.60
CA ILE A 321 -4.86 -1.78 -10.66
C ILE A 321 -4.49 -0.34 -11.03
N ILE A 322 -4.25 -0.06 -12.32
CA ILE A 322 -3.91 1.28 -12.79
C ILE A 322 -5.10 2.23 -12.59
N HIS A 323 -6.32 1.79 -12.90
CA HIS A 323 -7.53 2.59 -12.68
C HIS A 323 -7.72 2.90 -11.19
N LYS A 324 -7.50 1.89 -10.30
CA LYS A 324 -7.54 2.10 -8.85
C LYS A 324 -6.47 3.09 -8.39
N LEU A 325 -5.25 2.99 -8.90
CA LEU A 325 -4.16 3.93 -8.59
C LEU A 325 -4.53 5.37 -9.00
N ILE A 326 -5.05 5.55 -10.22
CA ILE A 326 -5.49 6.87 -10.72
C ILE A 326 -6.58 7.45 -9.81
N GLU A 327 -7.58 6.65 -9.45
CA GLU A 327 -8.68 7.04 -8.59
C GLU A 327 -8.20 7.45 -7.18
N VAL A 328 -7.33 6.65 -6.57
CA VAL A 328 -6.76 6.90 -5.25
C VAL A 328 -5.92 8.18 -5.24
N VAL A 329 -5.03 8.34 -6.23
CA VAL A 329 -4.12 9.48 -6.29
C VAL A 329 -4.84 10.80 -6.54
N SER A 330 -5.88 10.80 -7.39
CA SER A 330 -6.69 12.00 -7.64
C SER A 330 -7.51 12.43 -6.43
N ASN A 331 -7.77 11.51 -5.48
CA ASN A 331 -8.44 11.76 -4.19
C ASN A 331 -7.48 12.04 -3.02
N ASN A 332 -6.21 12.39 -3.26
CA ASN A 332 -5.17 12.63 -2.26
C ASN A 332 -4.64 11.36 -1.57
N GLY A 333 -4.95 10.18 -2.10
CA GLY A 333 -4.51 8.91 -1.52
C GLY A 333 -3.15 8.42 -2.05
N GLN A 334 -2.66 7.36 -1.41
CA GLN A 334 -1.54 6.53 -1.82
C GLN A 334 -2.02 5.08 -1.91
N LEU A 335 -1.68 4.38 -2.99
CA LEU A 335 -2.06 2.98 -3.17
C LEU A 335 -0.95 2.06 -2.62
N LEU A 336 -1.32 1.16 -1.72
CA LEU A 336 -0.50 0.05 -1.25
C LEU A 336 -1.06 -1.26 -1.82
N LEU A 337 -0.39 -1.82 -2.82
CA LEU A 337 -0.84 -3.04 -3.48
C LEU A 337 -0.26 -4.28 -2.79
N ASN A 338 -1.12 -5.17 -2.33
CA ASN A 338 -0.71 -6.46 -1.79
C ASN A 338 -0.49 -7.49 -2.89
N LEU A 339 0.64 -8.20 -2.82
CA LEU A 339 0.93 -9.41 -3.57
C LEU A 339 0.97 -10.63 -2.65
N SER A 340 0.75 -11.81 -3.23
CA SER A 340 0.56 -13.06 -2.49
C SER A 340 1.58 -14.11 -2.94
N PRO A 341 2.79 -14.15 -2.34
CA PRO A 341 3.81 -15.17 -2.66
C PRO A 341 3.39 -16.56 -2.19
N ARG A 342 3.88 -17.60 -2.87
CA ARG A 342 3.75 -19.00 -2.42
C ARG A 342 4.58 -19.28 -1.17
N SER A 343 4.28 -20.37 -0.48
CA SER A 343 5.00 -20.76 0.75
C SER A 343 6.51 -20.97 0.54
N ASP A 344 6.95 -21.26 -0.67
CA ASP A 344 8.37 -21.36 -1.04
C ASP A 344 9.08 -20.02 -1.23
N GLY A 345 8.32 -18.90 -1.21
CA GLY A 345 8.83 -17.53 -1.37
C GLY A 345 8.81 -17.02 -2.82
N THR A 346 8.26 -17.77 -3.77
CA THR A 346 8.14 -17.33 -5.18
C THR A 346 6.82 -16.65 -5.46
N PHE A 347 6.84 -15.64 -6.32
CA PHE A 347 5.60 -15.08 -6.88
C PHE A 347 5.08 -15.95 -8.03
N PRO A 348 3.74 -16.21 -8.11
CA PRO A 348 3.10 -16.72 -9.31
C PRO A 348 3.43 -15.84 -10.54
N GLN A 349 3.61 -16.46 -11.71
CA GLN A 349 3.97 -15.74 -12.93
C GLN A 349 2.89 -14.74 -13.34
N ASP A 350 1.63 -15.08 -13.19
CA ASP A 350 0.48 -14.22 -13.47
C ASP A 350 0.47 -12.94 -12.62
N GLN A 351 0.84 -13.02 -11.33
CA GLN A 351 1.01 -11.83 -10.49
C GLN A 351 2.19 -10.97 -10.97
N LYS A 352 3.33 -11.58 -11.33
CA LYS A 352 4.48 -10.87 -11.90
C LYS A 352 4.09 -10.13 -13.18
N ASP A 353 3.34 -10.78 -14.07
CA ASP A 353 2.89 -10.18 -15.34
C ASP A 353 1.97 -8.97 -15.11
N VAL A 354 1.05 -9.05 -14.14
CA VAL A 354 0.18 -7.92 -13.78
C VAL A 354 1.00 -6.72 -13.33
N VAL A 355 1.90 -6.89 -12.36
CA VAL A 355 2.66 -5.75 -11.81
C VAL A 355 3.73 -5.23 -12.75
N ALA A 356 4.31 -6.07 -13.60
CA ALA A 356 5.20 -5.64 -14.67
C ALA A 356 4.49 -4.69 -15.65
N ASN A 357 3.25 -5.01 -16.05
CA ASN A 357 2.45 -4.13 -16.91
C ASN A 357 2.03 -2.82 -16.20
N VAL A 358 1.80 -2.84 -14.87
CA VAL A 358 1.63 -1.61 -14.08
C VAL A 358 2.90 -0.75 -14.19
N GLY A 359 4.08 -1.36 -14.02
CA GLY A 359 5.38 -0.68 -14.16
C GLY A 359 5.59 -0.05 -15.53
N VAL A 360 5.25 -0.75 -16.61
CA VAL A 360 5.32 -0.23 -17.98
C VAL A 360 4.45 1.02 -18.16
N TRP A 361 3.22 1.01 -17.62
CA TRP A 361 2.34 2.19 -17.66
C TRP A 361 2.92 3.34 -16.84
N LEU A 362 3.39 3.08 -15.63
CA LEU A 362 4.00 4.09 -14.76
C LEU A 362 5.31 4.66 -15.32
N TRP A 363 6.10 3.86 -16.01
CA TRP A 363 7.28 4.36 -16.72
C TRP A 363 6.91 5.42 -17.77
N SER A 364 5.77 5.24 -18.43
CA SER A 364 5.32 6.14 -19.51
C SER A 364 4.59 7.37 -19.00
N TYR A 365 3.79 7.22 -17.95
CA TYR A 365 2.81 8.22 -17.49
C TYR A 365 2.99 8.63 -16.03
N GLY A 366 3.99 8.12 -15.34
CA GLY A 366 4.19 8.34 -13.91
C GLY A 366 4.38 9.81 -13.51
N GLU A 367 4.71 10.71 -14.45
CA GLU A 367 4.74 12.15 -14.15
C GLU A 367 3.37 12.70 -13.73
N SER A 368 2.28 12.06 -14.17
CA SER A 368 0.90 12.40 -13.79
C SER A 368 0.47 11.80 -12.43
N ILE A 369 1.32 10.93 -11.85
CA ILE A 369 1.09 10.22 -10.59
C ILE A 369 2.05 10.73 -9.51
N TYR A 370 3.36 10.51 -9.70
CA TYR A 370 4.37 10.82 -8.68
C TYR A 370 4.59 12.31 -8.47
N GLY A 371 4.67 12.72 -7.21
CA GLY A 371 4.90 14.11 -6.85
C GLY A 371 3.74 15.04 -7.18
N THR A 372 2.56 14.47 -7.46
CA THR A 372 1.35 15.25 -7.72
C THR A 372 0.53 15.53 -6.46
N ARG A 373 -0.42 16.44 -6.59
CA ARG A 373 -1.42 16.79 -5.58
C ARG A 373 -2.79 16.77 -6.25
N PRO A 374 -3.88 16.67 -5.48
CA PRO A 374 -5.23 16.79 -6.03
C PRO A 374 -5.42 18.10 -6.78
N TYR A 375 -6.26 18.07 -7.79
CA TYR A 375 -6.86 19.25 -8.41
C TYR A 375 -8.07 19.72 -7.57
N VAL A 376 -8.84 20.71 -7.99
CA VAL A 376 -10.06 21.15 -7.27
C VAL A 376 -11.17 20.09 -7.27
N THR A 377 -11.12 19.17 -8.22
CA THR A 377 -11.97 17.97 -8.30
C THR A 377 -11.13 16.75 -8.63
N SER A 378 -11.50 15.58 -8.10
CA SER A 378 -10.80 14.33 -8.39
C SER A 378 -11.17 13.78 -9.77
N LYS A 379 -12.43 13.96 -10.22
CA LYS A 379 -12.95 13.39 -11.46
C LYS A 379 -14.12 14.17 -12.05
N GLU A 380 -14.35 13.96 -13.33
CA GLU A 380 -15.59 14.32 -14.02
C GLU A 380 -15.93 13.29 -15.10
N VAL A 381 -17.16 13.34 -15.61
CA VAL A 381 -17.56 12.66 -16.83
C VAL A 381 -17.56 13.69 -17.96
N ALA A 382 -16.50 13.69 -18.77
CA ALA A 382 -16.35 14.59 -19.92
C ALA A 382 -17.33 14.22 -21.04
N ARG A 383 -17.94 15.22 -21.68
CA ARG A 383 -18.89 15.00 -22.76
C ARG A 383 -18.28 15.30 -24.13
N GLY A 384 -18.43 14.37 -25.05
CA GLY A 384 -18.10 14.60 -26.44
C GLY A 384 -19.07 15.61 -27.11
N LYS A 385 -18.55 16.36 -28.07
CA LYS A 385 -19.31 17.41 -28.79
C LYS A 385 -19.77 16.98 -30.17
N THR A 386 -19.55 15.72 -30.55
CA THR A 386 -20.01 15.18 -31.85
C THR A 386 -21.21 14.26 -31.67
N ALA A 387 -21.98 14.05 -32.76
CA ALA A 387 -23.14 13.17 -32.74
C ALA A 387 -22.78 11.70 -32.43
N ASP A 388 -21.55 11.29 -32.74
CA ASP A 388 -21.03 9.92 -32.50
C ASP A 388 -20.37 9.76 -31.12
N ALA A 389 -20.45 10.78 -30.24
CA ALA A 389 -19.89 10.73 -28.93
C ALA A 389 -20.61 9.69 -28.05
N LYS A 390 -19.86 9.02 -27.18
CA LYS A 390 -20.39 8.09 -26.19
C LYS A 390 -21.44 8.80 -25.32
N ALA A 391 -22.66 8.26 -25.27
CA ALA A 391 -23.81 8.89 -24.57
C ALA A 391 -23.51 9.09 -23.07
N ASP A 392 -22.84 8.10 -22.42
CA ASP A 392 -22.48 8.14 -21.00
C ASP A 392 -21.24 9.00 -20.72
N GLY A 393 -20.59 9.55 -21.76
CA GLY A 393 -19.37 10.34 -21.63
C GLY A 393 -18.13 9.52 -21.33
N TYR A 394 -17.06 10.21 -20.91
CA TYR A 394 -15.72 9.65 -20.67
C TYR A 394 -15.26 9.98 -19.26
N ASN A 395 -14.80 8.98 -18.51
CA ASN A 395 -14.26 9.21 -17.18
C ASN A 395 -12.87 9.86 -17.26
N VAL A 396 -12.75 11.00 -16.61
CA VAL A 396 -11.49 11.78 -16.52
C VAL A 396 -11.18 12.05 -15.07
N TYR A 397 -9.95 11.76 -14.68
CA TYR A 397 -9.41 12.04 -13.36
C TYR A 397 -8.36 13.14 -13.44
N TYR A 398 -8.20 13.90 -12.36
CA TYR A 398 -7.31 15.05 -12.35
C TYR A 398 -6.25 14.95 -11.25
N THR A 399 -5.02 15.29 -11.63
CA THR A 399 -3.92 15.56 -10.70
C THR A 399 -3.21 16.85 -11.12
N LYS A 400 -2.42 17.44 -10.23
CA LYS A 400 -1.65 18.64 -10.57
C LYS A 400 -0.25 18.61 -9.99
N LYS A 401 0.67 19.36 -10.62
CA LYS A 401 2.04 19.60 -10.14
C LYS A 401 2.48 21.03 -10.50
N GLY A 402 2.58 21.91 -9.50
CA GLY A 402 2.84 23.32 -9.76
C GLY A 402 1.76 23.95 -10.63
N LYS A 403 2.15 24.50 -11.80
CA LYS A 403 1.25 25.07 -12.81
C LYS A 403 0.83 24.09 -13.91
N THR A 404 1.06 22.82 -13.73
CA THR A 404 0.67 21.75 -14.66
C THR A 404 -0.51 20.99 -14.09
N VAL A 405 -1.54 20.77 -14.91
CA VAL A 405 -2.68 19.90 -14.61
C VAL A 405 -2.64 18.71 -15.56
N TYR A 406 -2.88 17.52 -15.03
CA TYR A 406 -3.02 16.29 -15.82
C TYR A 406 -4.47 15.86 -15.84
N ALA A 407 -5.01 15.62 -17.05
CA ALA A 407 -6.29 14.96 -17.25
C ALA A 407 -6.02 13.52 -17.70
N ILE A 408 -6.46 12.56 -16.89
CA ILE A 408 -6.21 11.12 -17.06
C ILE A 408 -7.51 10.45 -17.46
N PHE A 409 -7.62 10.05 -18.73
CA PHE A 409 -8.79 9.39 -19.31
C PHE A 409 -8.69 7.88 -19.09
N THR A 410 -9.59 7.30 -18.34
CA THR A 410 -9.73 5.84 -18.22
C THR A 410 -10.60 5.24 -19.31
N ASP A 411 -11.37 6.09 -19.99
CA ASP A 411 -12.10 5.79 -21.22
C ASP A 411 -11.56 6.66 -22.36
N TYR A 412 -11.34 6.09 -23.51
CA TYR A 412 -10.76 6.84 -24.64
C TYR A 412 -11.85 7.58 -25.45
N PRO A 413 -11.73 8.92 -25.62
CA PRO A 413 -12.74 9.71 -26.34
C PRO A 413 -12.70 9.57 -27.88
N GLY A 414 -11.75 8.81 -28.43
CA GLY A 414 -11.51 8.75 -29.87
C GLY A 414 -10.63 9.87 -30.38
N ARG A 415 -10.16 9.72 -31.62
CA ARG A 415 -9.37 10.74 -32.31
C ARG A 415 -10.32 11.73 -32.96
N GLU A 416 -9.93 13.00 -33.00
CA GLU A 416 -10.69 14.08 -33.65
C GLU A 416 -12.09 14.36 -33.04
N ASN A 417 -12.48 13.66 -31.97
CA ASN A 417 -13.70 13.96 -31.24
C ASN A 417 -13.44 15.02 -30.17
N PRO A 418 -13.97 16.27 -30.34
CA PRO A 418 -13.81 17.27 -29.28
C PRO A 418 -14.57 16.84 -28.04
N VAL A 419 -13.89 16.92 -26.86
CA VAL A 419 -14.50 16.69 -25.57
C VAL A 419 -14.41 17.92 -24.70
N LEU A 420 -15.50 18.21 -23.97
CA LEU A 420 -15.52 19.29 -22.98
C LEU A 420 -15.08 18.76 -21.62
N LEU A 421 -13.99 19.32 -21.10
CA LEU A 421 -13.52 19.19 -19.72
C LEU A 421 -14.12 20.38 -18.93
N ALA A 422 -15.33 20.20 -18.41
CA ALA A 422 -16.12 21.26 -17.79
C ALA A 422 -15.51 21.76 -16.46
N GLN A 423 -14.71 20.91 -15.80
CA GLN A 423 -14.03 21.27 -14.56
C GLN A 423 -12.69 22.00 -14.80
N LEU A 424 -12.16 21.99 -16.03
CA LEU A 424 -10.93 22.69 -16.38
C LEU A 424 -11.25 24.14 -16.84
N THR A 425 -11.74 24.96 -15.89
CA THR A 425 -12.07 26.37 -16.11
C THR A 425 -10.89 27.27 -15.68
N PRO A 426 -10.80 28.52 -16.18
CA PRO A 426 -9.80 29.46 -15.70
C PRO A 426 -9.83 29.69 -14.18
N ALA A 427 -11.02 29.72 -13.57
CA ALA A 427 -11.18 29.88 -12.14
C ALA A 427 -10.59 28.70 -11.35
N ASN A 428 -10.97 27.48 -11.72
CA ASN A 428 -10.49 26.26 -11.07
C ASN A 428 -8.97 26.06 -11.26
N VAL A 429 -8.43 26.40 -12.42
CA VAL A 429 -6.99 26.35 -12.68
C VAL A 429 -6.25 27.37 -11.85
N ALA A 430 -6.76 28.62 -11.75
CA ALA A 430 -6.16 29.67 -10.94
C ALA A 430 -6.13 29.25 -9.46
N GLU A 431 -7.23 28.73 -8.94
CA GLU A 431 -7.32 28.19 -7.58
C GLU A 431 -6.33 27.06 -7.34
N ALA A 432 -6.42 25.99 -8.15
CA ALA A 432 -5.56 24.81 -7.99
C ALA A 432 -4.07 25.13 -8.07
N CYS A 433 -3.67 26.00 -8.99
CA CYS A 433 -2.26 26.31 -9.27
C CYS A 433 -1.74 27.55 -8.51
N GLY A 434 -2.57 28.19 -7.68
CA GLY A 434 -2.18 29.38 -6.92
C GLY A 434 -1.81 30.57 -7.84
N MET A 435 -2.52 30.72 -8.97
CA MET A 435 -2.19 31.73 -9.98
C MET A 435 -2.97 33.03 -9.71
N LYS A 436 -2.30 34.15 -9.87
CA LYS A 436 -2.94 35.49 -9.85
C LYS A 436 -3.34 35.88 -11.29
N GLY A 437 -4.63 36.15 -11.50
CA GLY A 437 -5.16 36.52 -12.80
C GLY A 437 -5.70 35.32 -13.61
N ARG A 438 -6.10 35.59 -14.86
CA ARG A 438 -6.69 34.55 -15.74
C ARG A 438 -5.59 33.68 -16.35
N PRO A 439 -5.56 32.37 -16.04
CA PRO A 439 -4.60 31.44 -16.64
C PRO A 439 -4.74 31.34 -18.17
N ARG A 440 -3.62 31.15 -18.84
CA ARG A 440 -3.56 30.83 -20.28
C ARG A 440 -2.88 29.48 -20.46
N ILE A 441 -3.31 28.72 -21.46
CA ILE A 441 -2.69 27.48 -21.82
C ILE A 441 -1.40 27.81 -22.57
N LYS A 442 -0.27 27.36 -22.02
CA LYS A 442 1.03 27.39 -22.66
C LYS A 442 1.23 26.20 -23.60
N ALA A 443 0.81 25.02 -23.18
CA ALA A 443 0.85 23.79 -23.94
C ALA A 443 -0.21 22.80 -23.50
N ALA A 444 -0.73 22.02 -24.46
CA ALA A 444 -1.58 20.84 -24.19
C ALA A 444 -0.95 19.65 -24.92
N THR A 445 -0.58 18.61 -24.18
CA THR A 445 0.27 17.53 -24.66
C THR A 445 -0.33 16.17 -24.30
N LEU A 446 -0.67 15.36 -25.29
CA LEU A 446 -0.97 13.94 -25.08
C LEU A 446 0.37 13.20 -24.88
N LEU A 447 0.54 12.63 -23.69
CA LEU A 447 1.75 11.88 -23.35
C LEU A 447 1.79 10.54 -24.10
N SER A 448 2.96 10.12 -24.50
CA SER A 448 3.18 8.85 -25.21
C SER A 448 4.61 8.37 -25.06
N VAL A 449 4.79 7.03 -25.06
CA VAL A 449 6.09 6.35 -24.86
C VAL A 449 7.15 6.81 -25.87
N LYS A 450 6.76 6.93 -27.16
CA LYS A 450 7.73 7.22 -28.23
C LYS A 450 7.82 8.70 -28.60
N ARG A 451 6.70 9.39 -28.55
CA ARG A 451 6.58 10.77 -28.99
C ARG A 451 5.33 11.41 -28.41
N ASN A 452 5.48 12.50 -27.70
CA ASN A 452 4.37 13.33 -27.26
C ASN A 452 3.71 14.05 -28.45
N TYR A 453 2.41 14.30 -28.35
CA TYR A 453 1.64 14.96 -29.39
C TYR A 453 1.00 16.23 -28.84
N THR A 454 1.04 17.31 -29.64
CA THR A 454 0.31 18.54 -29.31
C THR A 454 -1.18 18.32 -29.56
N CYS A 455 -2.01 18.74 -28.62
CA CYS A 455 -3.47 18.70 -28.72
C CYS A 455 -4.01 20.08 -29.08
N ASP A 456 -5.09 20.10 -29.85
CA ASP A 456 -5.84 21.32 -30.10
C ASP A 456 -6.76 21.61 -28.91
N THR A 457 -6.82 22.87 -28.48
CA THR A 457 -7.61 23.29 -27.33
C THR A 457 -8.30 24.63 -27.53
N THR A 458 -9.52 24.74 -26.99
CA THR A 458 -10.18 26.03 -26.76
C THR A 458 -10.52 26.16 -25.31
N PHE A 459 -9.99 27.22 -24.64
CA PHE A 459 -10.09 27.41 -23.21
C PHE A 459 -10.97 28.61 -22.89
N GLY A 460 -12.11 28.36 -22.26
CA GLY A 460 -13.15 29.36 -21.95
C GLY A 460 -13.69 29.23 -20.53
N ASP A 461 -14.65 30.08 -20.19
CA ASP A 461 -15.26 30.10 -18.85
C ASP A 461 -16.08 28.84 -18.55
N ASP A 462 -16.62 28.18 -19.60
CA ASP A 462 -17.37 26.92 -19.49
C ASP A 462 -16.48 25.67 -19.39
N GLY A 463 -15.15 25.84 -19.41
CA GLY A 463 -14.16 24.77 -19.39
C GLY A 463 -13.23 24.76 -20.60
N LEU A 464 -12.56 23.63 -20.78
CA LEU A 464 -11.61 23.40 -21.86
C LEU A 464 -12.18 22.39 -22.86
N VAL A 465 -12.27 22.77 -24.14
CA VAL A 465 -12.52 21.81 -25.21
C VAL A 465 -11.19 21.26 -25.71
N LEU A 466 -11.05 19.95 -25.62
CA LEU A 466 -9.87 19.20 -26.04
C LEU A 466 -10.16 18.39 -27.30
N THR A 467 -9.27 18.45 -28.29
CA THR A 467 -9.29 17.54 -29.45
C THR A 467 -7.96 16.81 -29.53
N LEU A 468 -8.00 15.46 -29.47
CA LEU A 468 -6.82 14.63 -29.60
C LEU A 468 -6.39 14.54 -31.07
N PRO A 469 -5.06 14.59 -31.36
CA PRO A 469 -4.55 14.66 -32.72
C PRO A 469 -4.83 13.37 -33.51
N ARG A 470 -5.18 13.52 -34.80
CA ARG A 470 -5.54 12.43 -35.72
C ARG A 470 -4.44 11.36 -35.85
N ASN A 471 -3.19 11.79 -35.87
CA ASN A 471 -2.04 10.93 -36.08
C ASN A 471 -1.44 10.34 -34.78
N ALA A 472 -2.08 10.59 -33.63
CA ALA A 472 -1.60 10.03 -32.38
C ALA A 472 -1.73 8.51 -32.39
N ARG A 473 -0.60 7.83 -32.15
CA ARG A 473 -0.59 6.42 -31.81
C ARG A 473 -0.75 6.32 -30.30
N LEU A 474 -1.87 5.77 -29.87
CA LEU A 474 -2.14 5.60 -28.45
C LEU A 474 -1.27 4.48 -27.92
N PRO A 475 -0.47 4.74 -26.92
CA PRO A 475 0.52 3.76 -26.43
C PRO A 475 -0.10 2.74 -25.48
N SER A 476 -1.33 2.96 -25.00
CA SER A 476 -1.99 2.10 -24.01
C SER A 476 -3.49 2.12 -24.24
N ASP A 477 -4.13 0.99 -24.09
CA ASP A 477 -5.58 0.81 -24.01
C ASP A 477 -6.10 0.92 -22.55
N VAL A 478 -5.21 1.18 -21.59
CA VAL A 478 -5.52 1.23 -20.17
C VAL A 478 -6.01 2.61 -19.74
N ALA A 479 -5.17 3.63 -19.94
CA ALA A 479 -5.51 5.03 -19.64
C ALA A 479 -4.61 5.97 -20.45
N GLN A 480 -5.16 7.13 -20.83
CA GLN A 480 -4.47 8.16 -21.60
C GLN A 480 -4.28 9.40 -20.74
N VAL A 481 -3.15 10.08 -20.88
CA VAL A 481 -2.82 11.27 -20.09
C VAL A 481 -2.60 12.46 -21.00
N VAL A 482 -3.35 13.53 -20.75
CA VAL A 482 -3.09 14.84 -21.36
C VAL A 482 -2.57 15.78 -20.28
N ARG A 483 -1.40 16.37 -20.55
CA ARG A 483 -0.74 17.37 -19.72
C ARG A 483 -1.09 18.76 -20.23
N PHE A 484 -1.56 19.62 -19.34
CA PHE A 484 -1.83 21.03 -19.59
C PHE A 484 -0.84 21.88 -18.76
N ASP A 485 0.03 22.60 -19.44
CA ASP A 485 0.91 23.58 -18.80
C ASP A 485 0.29 24.96 -18.89
N PHE A 486 0.21 25.70 -17.77
CA PHE A 486 -0.42 27.01 -17.68
C PHE A 486 0.61 28.12 -17.36
N GLU A 487 0.30 29.35 -17.78
CA GLU A 487 1.05 30.58 -17.49
C GLU A 487 0.13 31.74 -17.10
#